data_e1784449b5be0ce7268eae0ffd94eee4
#
_entry.id   e1784449b5be0ce7268eae0ffd94eee4
#
_cell.length_a   1.000
_cell.length_b   1.000
_cell.length_c   1.000
_cell.angle_alpha   90.00
_cell.angle_beta   90.00
_cell.angle_gamma   90.00
#
_symmetry.space_group_name_H-M   'P 1'
#
loop_
_entity.id
_entity.type
_entity.pdbx_description
1 polymer ?
#
loop_
_entity_poly.entity_id
_entity_poly.type
_entity_poly.pdbx_seq_one_letter_code
_entity_poly.pdbx_strand_id
1 'polypeptide(L)'
;MFRDSPREPTREGVLRAARKIAALLPPTPLLPIEIGGVRVHAKADVLQPIGAFKIRGAWHRLTDLTPDEAKAGVIAVSSGNHAQGVAWAARELGIAAAIVMPADAPKVKLAATRALGAEVVLYDRAGGEDRDAIANALCDERGRVLVHAYADPWVIEGQGSMGIEISAQLGQEPSRIIVCCGGGGLTAGLALACPLSAIHPVEPDGWDDMKLSLERGEIVRVGPNPPKTICDAIQTPSTAPVNFAVLKGRAEPGVSVSDAEVRAAQRFAFDRLHLVVEPGGAAALAAALAGKVPLDPATVITLTGGNTDAEQFAAMLTATA
;
A
#
# COMPACT_ATOMS: atom_id res chain seq x y z
N MET A 1 -3.40 17.30 7.73
CA MET A 1 -4.23 17.88 6.64
C MET A 1 -3.49 17.63 5.33
N PHE A 2 -4.15 17.04 4.33
CA PHE A 2 -3.51 16.79 3.04
C PHE A 2 -3.17 18.13 2.37
N ARG A 3 -1.94 18.26 1.83
CA ARG A 3 -1.67 19.38 0.91
C ARG A 3 -2.37 19.04 -0.40
N ASP A 4 -3.23 19.93 -0.88
CA ASP A 4 -3.91 19.73 -2.15
C ASP A 4 -2.88 19.69 -3.28
N SER A 5 -2.87 18.59 -4.00
CA SER A 5 -2.07 18.50 -5.23
C SER A 5 -2.83 19.21 -6.35
N PRO A 6 -2.14 20.03 -7.16
CA PRO A 6 -2.78 20.74 -8.27
C PRO A 6 -3.21 19.82 -9.45
N ARG A 7 -2.95 18.51 -9.34
CA ARG A 7 -3.28 17.52 -10.39
C ARG A 7 -4.02 16.31 -9.85
N GLU A 8 -4.76 15.65 -10.71
CA GLU A 8 -5.37 14.35 -10.48
C GLU A 8 -4.48 13.22 -11.02
N PRO A 9 -4.53 12.02 -10.42
CA PRO A 9 -3.86 10.85 -10.98
C PRO A 9 -4.60 10.36 -12.23
N THR A 10 -3.84 9.89 -13.21
CA THR A 10 -4.38 9.49 -14.52
C THR A 10 -3.87 8.12 -14.95
N ARG A 11 -4.62 7.46 -15.87
CA ARG A 11 -4.15 6.22 -16.50
C ARG A 11 -2.87 6.44 -17.30
N GLU A 12 -2.72 7.58 -17.96
CA GLU A 12 -1.48 7.93 -18.68
C GLU A 12 -0.29 8.02 -17.73
N GLY A 13 -0.47 8.62 -16.54
CA GLY A 13 0.52 8.64 -15.46
C GLY A 13 0.89 7.23 -15.00
N VAL A 14 -0.11 6.34 -14.85
CA VAL A 14 0.15 4.92 -14.53
C VAL A 14 1.01 4.23 -15.60
N LEU A 15 0.71 4.44 -16.88
CA LEU A 15 1.51 3.89 -17.99
C LEU A 15 2.93 4.44 -18.01
N ARG A 16 3.12 5.71 -17.66
CA ARG A 16 4.43 6.33 -17.51
C ARG A 16 5.19 5.72 -16.33
N ALA A 17 4.51 5.53 -15.19
CA ALA A 17 5.07 4.86 -14.02
C ALA A 17 5.50 3.42 -14.32
N ALA A 18 4.66 2.66 -15.03
CA ALA A 18 4.95 1.27 -15.40
C ALA A 18 6.24 1.16 -16.24
N ARG A 19 6.44 2.07 -17.21
CA ARG A 19 7.69 2.11 -17.98
C ARG A 19 8.92 2.38 -17.12
N LYS A 20 8.81 3.31 -16.15
CA LYS A 20 9.90 3.65 -15.23
C LYS A 20 10.24 2.47 -14.31
N ILE A 21 9.22 1.77 -13.80
CA ILE A 21 9.41 0.60 -12.95
C ILE A 21 10.02 -0.55 -13.75
N ALA A 22 9.53 -0.84 -14.96
CA ALA A 22 10.05 -1.91 -15.81
C ALA A 22 11.52 -1.69 -16.24
N ALA A 23 11.96 -0.44 -16.31
CA ALA A 23 13.38 -0.11 -16.57
C ALA A 23 14.28 -0.32 -15.34
N LEU A 24 13.70 -0.40 -14.14
CA LEU A 24 14.44 -0.50 -12.88
C LEU A 24 14.41 -1.92 -12.30
N LEU A 25 13.25 -2.57 -12.32
CA LEU A 25 12.99 -3.82 -11.62
C LEU A 25 12.26 -4.81 -12.56
N PRO A 26 12.57 -6.10 -12.44
CA PRO A 26 11.78 -7.12 -13.10
C PRO A 26 10.36 -7.16 -12.51
N PRO A 27 9.36 -7.61 -13.29
CA PRO A 27 8.01 -7.78 -12.78
C PRO A 27 8.00 -8.82 -11.65
N THR A 28 7.25 -8.54 -10.58
CA THR A 28 7.06 -9.52 -9.51
C THR A 28 6.22 -10.70 -10.02
N PRO A 29 6.38 -11.91 -9.46
CA PRO A 29 5.65 -13.08 -9.91
C PRO A 29 4.13 -12.93 -9.82
N LEU A 30 3.43 -13.44 -10.82
CA LEU A 30 2.01 -13.71 -10.81
C LEU A 30 1.82 -15.22 -10.64
N LEU A 31 1.54 -15.66 -9.41
CA LEU A 31 1.53 -17.06 -9.01
C LEU A 31 0.15 -17.67 -9.21
N PRO A 32 -0.01 -18.78 -9.94
CA PRO A 32 -1.26 -19.52 -9.98
C PRO A 32 -1.51 -20.19 -8.62
N ILE A 33 -2.72 -20.03 -8.10
CA ILE A 33 -3.17 -20.66 -6.85
C ILE A 33 -4.58 -21.24 -7.03
N GLU A 34 -4.97 -22.18 -6.18
CA GLU A 34 -6.31 -22.75 -6.18
C GLU A 34 -7.03 -22.40 -4.87
N ILE A 35 -8.24 -21.84 -4.99
CA ILE A 35 -9.11 -21.51 -3.86
C ILE A 35 -10.50 -22.03 -4.17
N GLY A 36 -11.02 -22.93 -3.32
CA GLY A 36 -12.36 -23.48 -3.49
C GLY A 36 -12.59 -24.20 -4.83
N GLY A 37 -11.56 -24.83 -5.39
CA GLY A 37 -11.61 -25.49 -6.69
C GLY A 37 -11.50 -24.55 -7.90
N VAL A 38 -11.34 -23.24 -7.66
CA VAL A 38 -11.10 -22.24 -8.74
C VAL A 38 -9.63 -21.88 -8.81
N ARG A 39 -9.05 -21.98 -10.00
CA ARG A 39 -7.70 -21.49 -10.25
C ARG A 39 -7.72 -19.99 -10.44
N VAL A 40 -7.01 -19.25 -9.57
CA VAL A 40 -6.86 -17.79 -9.58
C VAL A 40 -5.38 -17.43 -9.53
N HIS A 41 -5.03 -16.15 -9.43
CA HIS A 41 -3.66 -15.69 -9.43
C HIS A 41 -3.36 -14.80 -8.22
N ALA A 42 -2.15 -14.93 -7.65
CA ALA A 42 -1.63 -14.06 -6.60
C ALA A 42 -0.47 -13.21 -7.13
N LYS A 43 -0.58 -11.88 -7.05
CA LYS A 43 0.49 -10.94 -7.41
C LYS A 43 1.39 -10.72 -6.20
N ALA A 44 2.64 -11.19 -6.29
CA ALA A 44 3.55 -11.30 -5.15
C ALA A 44 4.49 -10.09 -5.01
N ASP A 45 3.95 -8.90 -4.69
CA ASP A 45 4.77 -7.69 -4.44
C ASP A 45 5.53 -7.73 -3.10
N VAL A 46 5.32 -8.74 -2.28
CA VAL A 46 6.20 -9.09 -1.14
C VAL A 46 7.66 -9.34 -1.56
N LEU A 47 7.90 -9.65 -2.84
CA LEU A 47 9.22 -9.93 -3.41
C LEU A 47 9.91 -8.69 -3.99
N GLN A 48 9.35 -7.50 -3.82
CA GLN A 48 10.04 -6.25 -4.15
C GLN A 48 11.27 -6.03 -3.24
N PRO A 49 12.28 -5.25 -3.67
CA PRO A 49 13.53 -5.04 -2.90
C PRO A 49 13.34 -4.59 -1.45
N ILE A 50 12.25 -3.85 -1.15
CA ILE A 50 11.91 -3.44 0.23
C ILE A 50 10.89 -4.36 0.89
N GLY A 51 10.58 -5.51 0.29
CA GLY A 51 9.55 -6.43 0.79
C GLY A 51 8.12 -5.91 0.65
N ALA A 52 7.84 -4.88 -0.16
CA ALA A 52 6.50 -4.31 -0.29
C ALA A 52 6.32 -3.46 -1.56
N PHE A 53 5.06 -3.35 -2.03
CA PHE A 53 4.66 -2.62 -3.22
C PHE A 53 4.99 -1.11 -3.21
N LYS A 54 5.25 -0.53 -2.05
CA LYS A 54 5.42 0.93 -1.85
C LYS A 54 6.58 1.54 -2.66
N ILE A 55 7.54 0.73 -3.05
CA ILE A 55 8.64 1.13 -3.92
C ILE A 55 8.15 1.74 -5.25
N ARG A 56 7.04 1.22 -5.80
CA ARG A 56 6.46 1.65 -7.08
C ARG A 56 6.06 3.12 -7.06
N GLY A 57 5.26 3.49 -6.08
CA GLY A 57 4.80 4.87 -5.91
C GLY A 57 5.93 5.82 -5.52
N ALA A 58 6.81 5.40 -4.61
CA ALA A 58 7.96 6.20 -4.21
C ALA A 58 8.89 6.49 -5.41
N TRP A 59 9.23 5.46 -6.19
CA TRP A 59 10.07 5.62 -7.39
C TRP A 59 9.45 6.57 -8.40
N HIS A 60 8.16 6.39 -8.72
CA HIS A 60 7.49 7.25 -9.68
C HIS A 60 7.46 8.70 -9.21
N ARG A 61 7.15 8.94 -7.93
CA ARG A 61 7.12 10.30 -7.35
C ARG A 61 8.50 10.98 -7.39
N LEU A 62 9.54 10.28 -6.95
CA LEU A 62 10.88 10.87 -6.85
C LEU A 62 11.52 11.11 -8.23
N THR A 63 11.20 10.29 -9.24
CA THR A 63 11.68 10.49 -10.61
C THR A 63 10.91 11.56 -11.40
N ASP A 64 9.83 12.12 -10.85
CA ASP A 64 9.06 13.25 -11.41
C ASP A 64 9.29 14.56 -10.63
N LEU A 65 10.23 14.59 -9.70
CA LEU A 65 10.66 15.82 -9.05
C LEU A 65 11.36 16.73 -10.07
N THR A 66 11.12 18.03 -9.97
CA THR A 66 11.94 19.02 -10.68
C THR A 66 13.37 19.00 -10.16
N PRO A 67 14.36 19.52 -10.92
CA PRO A 67 15.75 19.59 -10.43
C PRO A 67 15.90 20.32 -9.09
N ASP A 68 15.12 21.37 -8.86
CA ASP A 68 15.17 22.14 -7.60
C ASP A 68 14.54 21.36 -6.44
N GLU A 69 13.42 20.68 -6.67
CA GLU A 69 12.80 19.78 -5.68
C GLU A 69 13.72 18.60 -5.32
N ALA A 70 14.34 17.98 -6.32
CA ALA A 70 15.29 16.88 -6.10
C ALA A 70 16.52 17.33 -5.30
N LYS A 71 17.04 18.54 -5.56
CA LYS A 71 18.13 19.14 -4.81
C LYS A 71 17.74 19.45 -3.36
N ALA A 72 16.53 19.95 -3.12
CA ALA A 72 16.01 20.22 -1.78
C ALA A 72 15.75 18.93 -1.00
N GLY A 73 15.28 17.87 -1.68
CA GLY A 73 14.97 16.59 -1.09
C GLY A 73 13.51 16.39 -0.74
N VAL A 74 13.21 15.28 -0.07
CA VAL A 74 11.84 14.86 0.24
C VAL A 74 11.64 14.61 1.73
N ILE A 75 10.37 14.67 2.14
CA ILE A 75 9.91 14.27 3.47
C ILE A 75 8.77 13.27 3.32
N ALA A 76 8.74 12.26 4.19
CA ALA A 76 7.60 11.34 4.29
C ALA A 76 7.24 11.10 5.76
N VAL A 77 5.99 10.72 5.99
CA VAL A 77 5.47 10.34 7.31
C VAL A 77 5.08 8.88 7.27
N SER A 78 5.84 8.03 7.90
CA SER A 78 5.51 6.59 8.00
C SER A 78 6.50 5.87 8.90
N SER A 79 6.03 4.85 9.60
CA SER A 79 6.90 3.90 10.35
C SER A 79 7.03 2.53 9.66
N GLY A 80 6.48 2.36 8.45
CA GLY A 80 6.42 1.08 7.76
C GLY A 80 6.89 1.14 6.31
N ASN A 81 6.20 0.40 5.45
CA ASN A 81 6.58 0.17 4.05
C ASN A 81 6.79 1.44 3.21
N HIS A 82 6.00 2.50 3.48
CA HIS A 82 6.17 3.75 2.75
C HIS A 82 7.47 4.46 3.12
N ALA A 83 7.84 4.47 4.40
CA ALA A 83 9.13 4.99 4.87
C ALA A 83 10.30 4.33 4.13
N GLN A 84 10.29 3.00 4.08
CA GLN A 84 11.33 2.22 3.41
C GLN A 84 11.33 2.46 1.88
N GLY A 85 10.14 2.56 1.26
CA GLY A 85 10.01 2.85 -0.17
C GLY A 85 10.60 4.20 -0.55
N VAL A 86 10.28 5.26 0.20
CA VAL A 86 10.82 6.59 -0.04
C VAL A 86 12.33 6.63 0.24
N ALA A 87 12.78 6.05 1.34
CA ALA A 87 14.21 6.01 1.69
C ALA A 87 15.02 5.24 0.63
N TRP A 88 14.51 4.10 0.15
CA TRP A 88 15.16 3.32 -0.90
C TRP A 88 15.24 4.10 -2.22
N ALA A 89 14.11 4.65 -2.68
CA ALA A 89 14.08 5.42 -3.92
C ALA A 89 14.99 6.66 -3.87
N ALA A 90 15.00 7.35 -2.73
CA ALA A 90 15.86 8.50 -2.50
C ALA A 90 17.34 8.12 -2.55
N ARG A 91 17.73 7.01 -1.93
CA ARG A 91 19.11 6.48 -1.99
C ARG A 91 19.54 6.19 -3.43
N GLU A 92 18.72 5.47 -4.19
CA GLU A 92 19.04 5.09 -5.58
C GLU A 92 19.19 6.33 -6.51
N LEU A 93 18.48 7.42 -6.18
CA LEU A 93 18.50 8.67 -6.95
C LEU A 93 19.48 9.73 -6.40
N GLY A 94 20.13 9.47 -5.27
CA GLY A 94 21.00 10.45 -4.60
C GLY A 94 20.24 11.66 -4.03
N ILE A 95 18.96 11.50 -3.69
CA ILE A 95 18.09 12.55 -3.16
C ILE A 95 18.09 12.47 -1.62
N ALA A 96 18.20 13.61 -0.93
CA ALA A 96 18.07 13.65 0.51
C ALA A 96 16.62 13.32 0.95
N ALA A 97 16.47 12.40 1.91
CA ALA A 97 15.17 12.04 2.45
C ALA A 97 15.14 12.18 3.98
N ALA A 98 14.06 12.75 4.53
CA ALA A 98 13.76 12.74 5.96
C ALA A 98 12.43 12.03 6.19
N ILE A 99 12.40 11.12 7.17
CA ILE A 99 11.22 10.33 7.50
C ILE A 99 10.77 10.65 8.92
N VAL A 100 9.56 11.16 9.06
CA VAL A 100 8.93 11.44 10.36
C VAL A 100 8.33 10.13 10.87
N MET A 101 8.86 9.64 11.99
CA MET A 101 8.52 8.35 12.59
C MET A 101 8.20 8.51 14.08
N PRO A 102 7.24 7.74 14.64
CA PRO A 102 6.98 7.82 16.07
C PRO A 102 8.18 7.27 16.88
N ALA A 103 8.47 7.91 18.01
CA ALA A 103 9.61 7.53 18.87
C ALA A 103 9.46 6.11 19.46
N ASP A 104 8.23 5.63 19.60
CA ASP A 104 7.86 4.29 20.05
C ASP A 104 7.78 3.25 18.90
N ALA A 105 8.22 3.61 17.68
CA ALA A 105 8.29 2.64 16.59
C ALA A 105 9.29 1.52 16.92
N PRO A 106 9.03 0.28 16.46
CA PRO A 106 9.97 -0.84 16.65
C PRO A 106 11.39 -0.46 16.19
N LYS A 107 12.38 -0.76 17.05
CA LYS A 107 13.80 -0.42 16.78
C LYS A 107 14.29 -0.95 15.43
N VAL A 108 13.81 -2.13 15.02
CA VAL A 108 14.15 -2.73 13.73
C VAL A 108 13.67 -1.87 12.55
N LYS A 109 12.47 -1.29 12.63
CA LYS A 109 11.92 -0.41 11.57
C LYS A 109 12.70 0.91 11.49
N LEU A 110 13.07 1.49 12.64
CA LEU A 110 13.92 2.69 12.71
C LEU A 110 15.32 2.43 12.12
N ALA A 111 15.92 1.30 12.50
CA ALA A 111 17.24 0.89 12.00
C ALA A 111 17.22 0.63 10.48
N ALA A 112 16.21 -0.07 9.97
CA ALA A 112 16.06 -0.34 8.54
C ALA A 112 15.92 0.95 7.72
N THR A 113 15.14 1.93 8.20
CA THR A 113 14.98 3.24 7.53
C THR A 113 16.32 4.01 7.51
N ARG A 114 17.06 4.04 8.62
CA ARG A 114 18.39 4.66 8.68
C ARG A 114 19.41 3.94 7.78
N ALA A 115 19.37 2.62 7.72
CA ALA A 115 20.27 1.83 6.87
C ALA A 115 20.07 2.11 5.37
N LEU A 116 18.89 2.60 4.99
CA LEU A 116 18.59 3.09 3.64
C LEU A 116 19.09 4.53 3.40
N GLY A 117 19.77 5.16 4.37
CA GLY A 117 20.35 6.49 4.23
C GLY A 117 19.42 7.66 4.56
N ALA A 118 18.20 7.41 5.00
CA ALA A 118 17.27 8.48 5.34
C ALA A 118 17.52 9.04 6.75
N GLU A 119 17.37 10.36 6.90
CA GLU A 119 17.25 11.01 8.20
C GLU A 119 15.95 10.56 8.88
N VAL A 120 16.01 10.15 10.14
CA VAL A 120 14.82 9.81 10.92
C VAL A 120 14.54 10.92 11.93
N VAL A 121 13.42 11.61 11.74
CA VAL A 121 12.88 12.62 12.64
C VAL A 121 11.85 11.95 13.53
N LEU A 122 12.10 11.91 14.83
CA LEU A 122 11.22 11.28 15.79
C LEU A 122 10.16 12.25 16.31
N TYR A 123 8.94 11.76 16.53
CA TYR A 123 7.87 12.50 17.20
C TYR A 123 7.28 11.68 18.35
N ASP A 124 6.80 12.37 19.39
CA ASP A 124 6.14 11.77 20.54
C ASP A 124 4.62 11.61 20.29
N ARG A 125 4.25 10.42 19.77
CA ARG A 125 2.84 10.07 19.55
C ARG A 125 2.05 10.01 20.88
N ALA A 126 2.66 9.51 21.93
CA ALA A 126 2.02 9.37 23.24
C ALA A 126 1.81 10.74 23.91
N GLY A 127 2.74 11.66 23.71
CA GLY A 127 2.64 13.05 24.14
C GLY A 127 1.70 13.92 23.30
N GLY A 128 1.10 13.35 22.23
CA GLY A 128 0.11 14.05 21.40
C GLY A 128 0.70 14.93 20.30
N GLU A 129 1.97 14.79 19.95
CA GLU A 129 2.55 15.50 18.83
C GLU A 129 1.88 15.14 17.49
N ASP A 130 1.55 16.14 16.70
CA ASP A 130 0.96 15.99 15.37
C ASP A 130 2.06 15.75 14.32
N ARG A 131 2.18 14.50 13.88
CA ARG A 131 3.15 14.09 12.85
C ARG A 131 3.02 14.85 11.53
N ASP A 132 1.77 15.19 11.14
CA ASP A 132 1.53 15.87 9.87
C ASP A 132 1.91 17.35 9.98
N ALA A 133 1.68 17.99 11.16
CA ALA A 133 2.16 19.32 11.44
C ALA A 133 3.69 19.40 11.44
N ILE A 134 4.37 18.42 12.06
CA ILE A 134 5.84 18.33 12.06
C ILE A 134 6.37 18.19 10.63
N ALA A 135 5.81 17.29 9.83
CA ALA A 135 6.24 17.08 8.46
C ALA A 135 6.03 18.33 7.59
N ASN A 136 4.89 19.01 7.74
CA ASN A 136 4.63 20.25 7.01
C ASN A 136 5.59 21.37 7.40
N ALA A 137 5.88 21.53 8.69
CA ALA A 137 6.85 22.53 9.17
C ALA A 137 8.25 22.28 8.58
N LEU A 138 8.68 21.01 8.57
CA LEU A 138 9.97 20.61 7.96
C LEU A 138 9.98 20.84 6.44
N CYS A 139 8.86 20.63 5.74
CA CYS A 139 8.75 20.93 4.32
C CYS A 139 8.94 22.41 4.06
N ASP A 140 8.27 23.27 4.86
CA ASP A 140 8.35 24.72 4.71
C ASP A 140 9.74 25.27 5.09
N GLU A 141 10.33 24.77 6.17
CA GLU A 141 11.67 25.16 6.63
C GLU A 141 12.78 24.79 5.63
N ARG A 142 12.70 23.58 5.05
CA ARG A 142 13.77 23.02 4.22
C ARG A 142 13.50 23.10 2.72
N GLY A 143 12.35 23.63 2.30
CA GLY A 143 11.92 23.66 0.89
C GLY A 143 11.71 22.27 0.30
N ARG A 144 11.47 21.23 1.12
CA ARG A 144 11.35 19.83 0.70
C ARG A 144 9.94 19.46 0.30
N VAL A 145 9.84 18.46 -0.55
CA VAL A 145 8.56 17.94 -1.04
C VAL A 145 8.03 16.87 -0.08
N LEU A 146 6.76 16.99 0.33
CA LEU A 146 6.08 15.93 1.06
C LEU A 146 5.65 14.82 0.10
N VAL A 147 6.10 13.59 0.34
CA VAL A 147 5.68 12.38 -0.38
C VAL A 147 4.68 11.64 0.48
N HIS A 148 3.39 11.87 0.21
CA HIS A 148 2.32 11.28 1.02
C HIS A 148 2.09 9.81 0.67
N ALA A 149 1.84 8.96 1.69
CA ALA A 149 1.79 7.50 1.56
C ALA A 149 0.69 6.97 0.61
N TYR A 150 -0.36 7.74 0.37
CA TYR A 150 -1.52 7.37 -0.47
C TYR A 150 -2.25 8.56 -1.11
N ALA A 151 -2.11 9.80 -0.61
CA ALA A 151 -2.82 10.98 -1.11
C ALA A 151 -1.97 11.84 -2.07
N ASP A 152 -1.03 11.24 -2.74
CA ASP A 152 -0.15 11.87 -3.73
C ASP A 152 -0.45 11.28 -5.11
N PRO A 153 -0.84 12.08 -6.12
CA PRO A 153 -1.21 11.58 -7.45
C PRO A 153 -0.12 10.74 -8.13
N TRP A 154 1.14 11.12 -7.98
CA TRP A 154 2.25 10.32 -8.52
C TRP A 154 2.42 9.00 -7.78
N VAL A 155 2.24 9.01 -6.45
CA VAL A 155 2.28 7.76 -5.66
C VAL A 155 1.15 6.84 -6.10
N ILE A 156 -0.07 7.34 -6.28
CA ILE A 156 -1.21 6.57 -6.79
C ILE A 156 -0.89 5.96 -8.16
N GLU A 157 -0.40 6.77 -9.11
CA GLU A 157 -0.01 6.33 -10.44
C GLU A 157 1.10 5.27 -10.39
N GLY A 158 2.10 5.47 -9.54
CA GLY A 158 3.17 4.52 -9.34
C GLY A 158 2.68 3.17 -8.84
N GLN A 159 1.76 3.16 -7.86
CA GLN A 159 1.14 1.92 -7.37
C GLN A 159 0.34 1.21 -8.45
N GLY A 160 -0.32 1.96 -9.34
CA GLY A 160 -1.06 1.44 -10.48
C GLY A 160 -0.22 0.64 -11.47
N SER A 161 1.11 0.84 -11.51
CA SER A 161 2.02 0.05 -12.35
C SER A 161 1.89 -1.46 -12.13
N MET A 162 1.48 -1.90 -10.92
CA MET A 162 1.17 -3.29 -10.61
C MET A 162 0.07 -3.84 -11.53
N GLY A 163 -0.97 -3.07 -11.83
CA GLY A 163 -2.07 -3.50 -12.72
C GLY A 163 -1.61 -3.68 -14.18
N ILE A 164 -0.68 -2.85 -14.65
CA ILE A 164 -0.09 -3.01 -15.99
C ILE A 164 0.75 -4.29 -16.07
N GLU A 165 1.55 -4.60 -15.03
CA GLU A 165 2.28 -5.88 -14.95
C GLU A 165 1.34 -7.08 -14.91
N ILE A 166 0.27 -7.02 -14.11
CA ILE A 166 -0.74 -8.07 -14.03
C ILE A 166 -1.33 -8.36 -15.41
N SER A 167 -1.78 -7.31 -16.11
CA SER A 167 -2.39 -7.45 -17.43
C SER A 167 -1.42 -8.04 -18.45
N ALA A 168 -0.15 -7.62 -18.41
CA ALA A 168 0.90 -8.16 -19.29
C ALA A 168 1.19 -9.65 -18.99
N GLN A 169 1.21 -10.05 -17.72
CA GLN A 169 1.49 -11.43 -17.30
C GLN A 169 0.31 -12.38 -17.57
N LEU A 170 -0.93 -11.89 -17.47
CA LEU A 170 -2.13 -12.65 -17.82
C LEU A 170 -2.39 -12.70 -19.34
N GLY A 171 -1.77 -11.83 -20.11
CA GLY A 171 -2.09 -11.63 -21.53
C GLY A 171 -3.43 -10.93 -21.78
N GLN A 172 -4.12 -10.49 -20.74
CA GLN A 172 -5.39 -9.75 -20.77
C GLN A 172 -5.58 -8.96 -19.48
N GLU A 173 -6.50 -8.02 -19.47
CA GLU A 173 -6.92 -7.35 -18.25
C GLU A 173 -7.65 -8.36 -17.33
N PRO A 174 -7.37 -8.40 -16.00
CA PRO A 174 -8.06 -9.33 -15.11
C PRO A 174 -9.56 -9.01 -15.03
N SER A 175 -10.39 -10.02 -14.82
CA SER A 175 -11.84 -9.83 -14.59
C SER A 175 -12.07 -9.02 -13.31
N ARG A 176 -11.28 -9.32 -12.27
CA ARG A 176 -11.31 -8.63 -10.99
C ARG A 176 -9.96 -8.63 -10.29
N ILE A 177 -9.78 -7.63 -9.44
CA ILE A 177 -8.62 -7.52 -8.55
C ILE A 177 -9.14 -7.37 -7.12
N ILE A 178 -8.73 -8.30 -6.25
CA ILE A 178 -8.96 -8.21 -4.81
C ILE A 178 -7.71 -7.58 -4.20
N VAL A 179 -7.86 -6.43 -3.54
CA VAL A 179 -6.74 -5.60 -3.12
C VAL A 179 -6.91 -5.11 -1.69
N CYS A 180 -5.87 -5.22 -0.86
CA CYS A 180 -5.86 -4.62 0.46
C CYS A 180 -5.96 -3.10 0.36
N CYS A 181 -6.79 -2.49 1.21
CA CYS A 181 -7.05 -1.06 1.22
C CYS A 181 -6.77 -0.48 2.61
N GLY A 182 -5.86 0.49 2.66
CA GLY A 182 -5.80 1.46 3.74
C GLY A 182 -6.36 2.77 3.20
N GLY A 183 -5.56 3.82 3.04
CA GLY A 183 -6.03 5.09 2.48
C GLY A 183 -6.41 5.08 0.99
N GLY A 184 -6.38 3.93 0.29
CA GLY A 184 -6.89 3.75 -1.07
C GLY A 184 -5.90 4.03 -2.20
N GLY A 185 -4.62 4.35 -1.93
CA GLY A 185 -3.67 4.73 -2.99
C GLY A 185 -3.36 3.61 -3.99
N LEU A 186 -3.15 2.37 -3.53
CA LEU A 186 -2.98 1.21 -4.41
C LEU A 186 -4.27 0.88 -5.15
N THR A 187 -5.39 0.88 -4.43
CA THR A 187 -6.72 0.58 -4.98
C THR A 187 -7.08 1.54 -6.11
N ALA A 188 -6.87 2.85 -5.90
CA ALA A 188 -7.08 3.88 -6.93
C ALA A 188 -6.12 3.71 -8.12
N GLY A 189 -4.85 3.42 -7.86
CA GLY A 189 -3.88 3.13 -8.92
C GLY A 189 -4.28 1.93 -9.78
N LEU A 190 -4.75 0.85 -9.17
CA LEU A 190 -5.25 -0.34 -9.88
C LEU A 190 -6.53 -0.04 -10.67
N ALA A 191 -7.44 0.76 -10.12
CA ALA A 191 -8.64 1.18 -10.83
C ALA A 191 -8.34 2.00 -12.09
N LEU A 192 -7.30 2.83 -12.05
CA LEU A 192 -6.81 3.57 -13.22
C LEU A 192 -6.07 2.66 -14.23
N ALA A 193 -5.30 1.69 -13.72
CA ALA A 193 -4.55 0.76 -14.56
C ALA A 193 -5.45 -0.18 -15.35
N CYS A 194 -6.48 -0.71 -14.69
CA CYS A 194 -7.36 -1.77 -15.17
C CYS A 194 -8.82 -1.29 -15.23
N PRO A 195 -9.19 -0.46 -16.22
CA PRO A 195 -10.52 0.17 -16.28
C PRO A 195 -11.69 -0.80 -16.49
N LEU A 196 -11.44 -2.01 -16.98
CA LEU A 196 -12.46 -3.04 -17.20
C LEU A 196 -12.59 -4.03 -16.04
N SER A 197 -11.63 -4.03 -15.10
CA SER A 197 -11.61 -4.96 -13.98
C SER A 197 -12.55 -4.52 -12.85
N ALA A 198 -13.25 -5.44 -12.21
CA ALA A 198 -13.92 -5.20 -10.93
C ALA A 198 -12.85 -5.06 -9.83
N ILE A 199 -12.81 -3.93 -9.15
CA ILE A 199 -11.83 -3.64 -8.08
C ILE A 199 -12.50 -3.79 -6.73
N HIS A 200 -12.08 -4.78 -5.94
CA HIS A 200 -12.62 -5.09 -4.63
C HIS A 200 -11.65 -4.64 -3.52
N PRO A 201 -11.88 -3.48 -2.88
CA PRO A 201 -11.10 -3.06 -1.72
C PRO A 201 -11.40 -3.96 -0.52
N VAL A 202 -10.33 -4.34 0.21
CA VAL A 202 -10.43 -5.18 1.42
C VAL A 202 -9.76 -4.46 2.58
N GLU A 203 -10.49 -4.34 3.69
CA GLU A 203 -10.08 -3.62 4.90
C GLU A 203 -10.26 -4.50 6.14
N PRO A 204 -9.59 -4.21 7.26
CA PRO A 204 -9.84 -4.91 8.52
C PRO A 204 -11.19 -4.51 9.12
N ASP A 205 -11.83 -5.42 9.83
CA ASP A 205 -13.06 -5.15 10.56
C ASP A 205 -12.91 -3.93 11.49
N GLY A 206 -13.83 -2.96 11.37
CA GLY A 206 -13.86 -1.72 12.14
C GLY A 206 -12.85 -0.65 11.69
N TRP A 207 -12.09 -0.91 10.63
CA TRP A 207 -11.24 0.03 9.90
C TRP A 207 -11.62 0.10 8.42
N ASP A 208 -12.92 -0.13 8.15
CA ASP A 208 -13.52 -0.27 6.84
C ASP A 208 -14.11 1.05 6.32
N ASP A 209 -13.35 2.12 6.46
CA ASP A 209 -13.75 3.48 6.06
C ASP A 209 -13.95 3.64 4.54
N MET A 210 -13.17 2.96 3.72
CA MET A 210 -13.37 2.96 2.27
C MET A 210 -14.66 2.26 1.87
N LYS A 211 -14.94 1.08 2.44
CA LYS A 211 -16.21 0.37 2.24
C LYS A 211 -17.39 1.26 2.57
N LEU A 212 -17.41 1.85 3.78
CA LEU A 212 -18.46 2.74 4.22
C LEU A 212 -18.56 4.00 3.34
N SER A 213 -17.43 4.54 2.89
CA SER A 213 -17.40 5.69 2.00
C SER A 213 -18.01 5.39 0.63
N LEU A 214 -17.70 4.23 0.05
CA LEU A 214 -18.28 3.80 -1.23
C LEU A 214 -19.79 3.53 -1.11
N GLU A 215 -20.23 2.90 -0.03
CA GLU A 215 -21.64 2.65 0.26
C GLU A 215 -22.46 3.94 0.41
N ARG A 216 -21.91 4.95 1.11
CA ARG A 216 -22.60 6.23 1.35
C ARG A 216 -22.40 7.26 0.24
N GLY A 217 -21.43 7.05 -0.64
CA GLY A 217 -21.09 8.02 -1.68
C GLY A 217 -20.41 9.30 -1.17
N GLU A 218 -19.90 9.28 0.06
CA GLU A 218 -19.16 10.38 0.70
C GLU A 218 -18.04 9.81 1.59
N ILE A 219 -17.02 10.61 1.89
CA ILE A 219 -15.90 10.16 2.72
C ILE A 219 -16.35 9.98 4.16
N VAL A 220 -16.25 8.76 4.66
CA VAL A 220 -16.50 8.38 6.05
C VAL A 220 -15.18 8.23 6.78
N ARG A 221 -15.13 8.60 8.04
CA ARG A 221 -13.97 8.36 8.92
C ARG A 221 -14.25 7.18 9.84
N VAL A 222 -13.21 6.46 10.16
CA VAL A 222 -13.24 5.46 11.24
C VAL A 222 -13.69 6.13 12.54
N GLY A 223 -14.52 5.45 13.32
CA GLY A 223 -15.05 5.96 14.59
C GLY A 223 -13.93 6.24 15.62
N PRO A 224 -14.26 6.92 16.73
CA PRO A 224 -13.25 7.40 17.69
C PRO A 224 -12.55 6.28 18.48
N ASN A 225 -13.15 5.09 18.56
CA ASN A 225 -12.62 3.94 19.30
C ASN A 225 -12.64 2.68 18.41
N PRO A 226 -11.84 2.63 17.35
CA PRO A 226 -11.82 1.46 16.47
C PRO A 226 -11.23 0.25 17.22
N PRO A 227 -11.63 -0.98 16.87
CA PRO A 227 -11.06 -2.17 17.46
C PRO A 227 -9.58 -2.29 17.15
N LYS A 228 -8.83 -2.98 18.01
CA LYS A 228 -7.46 -3.38 17.68
C LYS A 228 -7.49 -4.39 16.53
N THR A 229 -6.54 -4.28 15.62
CA THR A 229 -6.30 -5.25 14.56
C THR A 229 -4.81 -5.49 14.36
N ILE A 230 -4.45 -6.67 13.88
CA ILE A 230 -3.07 -7.01 13.51
C ILE A 230 -2.62 -6.33 12.21
N CYS A 231 -3.55 -5.79 11.41
CA CYS A 231 -3.29 -5.19 10.10
C CYS A 231 -2.76 -3.74 10.20
N ASP A 232 -1.67 -3.52 10.94
CA ASP A 232 -1.10 -2.20 11.24
C ASP A 232 -0.79 -1.34 9.99
N ALA A 233 -0.40 -1.98 8.89
CA ALA A 233 -0.03 -1.31 7.64
C ALA A 233 -1.22 -0.66 6.89
N ILE A 234 -2.46 -1.06 7.22
CA ILE A 234 -3.69 -0.57 6.58
C ILE A 234 -4.69 0.02 7.58
N GLN A 235 -4.26 0.32 8.81
CA GLN A 235 -5.02 1.11 9.77
C GLN A 235 -5.01 2.59 9.39
N THR A 236 -5.93 2.98 8.53
CA THR A 236 -6.05 4.36 8.05
C THR A 236 -7.36 4.96 8.58
N PRO A 237 -7.33 6.16 9.18
CA PRO A 237 -8.55 6.73 9.78
C PRO A 237 -9.55 7.25 8.75
N SER A 238 -9.14 7.49 7.52
CA SER A 238 -10.01 7.79 6.38
C SER A 238 -9.24 7.79 5.08
N THR A 239 -9.93 7.51 3.98
CA THR A 239 -9.41 7.76 2.62
C THR A 239 -9.19 9.25 2.37
N ALA A 240 -8.38 9.57 1.34
CA ALA A 240 -8.19 10.94 0.88
C ALA A 240 -9.15 11.31 -0.26
N PRO A 241 -9.51 12.60 -0.40
CA PRO A 241 -10.41 13.06 -1.47
C PRO A 241 -9.97 12.61 -2.87
N VAL A 242 -8.67 12.67 -3.18
CA VAL A 242 -8.12 12.27 -4.47
C VAL A 242 -8.33 10.78 -4.76
N ASN A 243 -8.22 9.91 -3.76
CA ASN A 243 -8.43 8.46 -3.91
C ASN A 243 -9.92 8.14 -4.05
N PHE A 244 -10.73 8.78 -3.21
CA PHE A 244 -12.18 8.61 -3.26
C PHE A 244 -12.77 9.08 -4.59
N ALA A 245 -12.28 10.19 -5.16
CA ALA A 245 -12.71 10.67 -6.46
C ALA A 245 -12.47 9.64 -7.58
N VAL A 246 -11.35 8.91 -7.54
CA VAL A 246 -11.05 7.82 -8.49
C VAL A 246 -11.95 6.61 -8.25
N LEU A 247 -12.21 6.26 -6.98
CA LEU A 247 -12.86 5.00 -6.62
C LEU A 247 -14.39 5.07 -6.62
N LYS A 248 -14.95 6.26 -6.35
CA LYS A 248 -16.41 6.48 -6.35
C LYS A 248 -17.01 6.16 -7.73
N GLY A 249 -17.95 5.22 -7.77
CA GLY A 249 -18.58 4.77 -9.00
C GLY A 249 -17.69 3.90 -9.90
N ARG A 250 -16.51 3.50 -9.41
CA ARG A 250 -15.54 2.67 -10.16
C ARG A 250 -15.16 1.39 -9.41
N ALA A 251 -14.99 1.46 -8.08
CA ALA A 251 -14.75 0.29 -7.26
C ALA A 251 -16.05 -0.43 -6.94
N GLU A 252 -15.95 -1.74 -6.78
CA GLU A 252 -17.00 -2.58 -6.23
C GLU A 252 -17.20 -2.27 -4.74
N PRO A 253 -18.32 -2.72 -4.11
CA PRO A 253 -18.47 -2.64 -2.68
C PRO A 253 -17.26 -3.23 -1.96
N GLY A 254 -16.71 -2.50 -0.99
CA GLY A 254 -15.64 -2.98 -0.17
C GLY A 254 -16.06 -4.14 0.73
N VAL A 255 -15.11 -4.98 1.12
CA VAL A 255 -15.33 -6.05 2.09
C VAL A 255 -14.39 -5.90 3.27
N SER A 256 -14.83 -6.34 4.44
CA SER A 256 -13.98 -6.35 5.63
C SER A 256 -13.61 -7.78 6.04
N VAL A 257 -12.43 -7.91 6.68
CA VAL A 257 -11.89 -9.19 7.14
C VAL A 257 -11.47 -9.11 8.61
N SER A 258 -11.69 -10.21 9.31
CA SER A 258 -11.28 -10.37 10.70
C SER A 258 -9.80 -10.73 10.80
N ASP A 259 -9.21 -10.48 11.98
CA ASP A 259 -7.85 -10.92 12.30
C ASP A 259 -7.66 -12.44 12.15
N ALA A 260 -8.71 -13.24 12.44
CA ALA A 260 -8.66 -14.69 12.27
C ALA A 260 -8.55 -15.10 10.78
N GLU A 261 -9.35 -14.48 9.91
CA GLU A 261 -9.28 -14.69 8.46
C GLU A 261 -7.90 -14.26 7.90
N VAL A 262 -7.35 -13.15 8.40
CA VAL A 262 -6.01 -12.69 8.00
C VAL A 262 -4.91 -13.67 8.42
N ARG A 263 -4.95 -14.20 9.65
CA ARG A 263 -4.00 -15.25 10.09
C ARG A 263 -4.11 -16.51 9.24
N ALA A 264 -5.32 -16.94 8.90
CA ALA A 264 -5.53 -18.07 8.00
C ALA A 264 -4.91 -17.82 6.62
N ALA A 265 -5.03 -16.59 6.09
CA ALA A 265 -4.42 -16.19 4.83
C ALA A 265 -2.88 -16.14 4.91
N GLN A 266 -2.31 -15.64 6.01
CA GLN A 266 -0.86 -15.67 6.22
C GLN A 266 -0.32 -17.11 6.25
N ARG A 267 -1.02 -18.01 6.96
CA ARG A 267 -0.69 -19.45 7.01
C ARG A 267 -0.80 -20.07 5.61
N PHE A 268 -1.88 -19.80 4.87
CA PHE A 268 -2.02 -20.28 3.49
C PHE A 268 -0.86 -19.82 2.58
N ALA A 269 -0.49 -18.53 2.67
CA ALA A 269 0.63 -18.00 1.88
C ALA A 269 1.96 -18.69 2.23
N PHE A 270 2.20 -18.95 3.52
CA PHE A 270 3.39 -19.65 3.97
C PHE A 270 3.42 -21.12 3.51
N ASP A 271 2.33 -21.88 3.75
CA ASP A 271 2.27 -23.31 3.50
C ASP A 271 2.18 -23.65 2.00
N ARG A 272 1.51 -22.82 1.20
CA ARG A 272 1.19 -23.10 -0.20
C ARG A 272 2.04 -22.32 -1.20
N LEU A 273 2.47 -21.12 -0.83
CA LEU A 273 3.25 -20.25 -1.73
C LEU A 273 4.69 -20.07 -1.27
N HIS A 274 5.01 -20.54 -0.06
CA HIS A 274 6.31 -20.35 0.60
C HIS A 274 6.70 -18.87 0.73
N LEU A 275 5.69 -18.02 0.96
CA LEU A 275 5.84 -16.58 1.11
C LEU A 275 5.54 -16.14 2.55
N VAL A 276 6.39 -15.25 3.06
CA VAL A 276 6.10 -14.49 4.28
C VAL A 276 5.29 -13.26 3.88
N VAL A 277 4.07 -13.14 4.40
CA VAL A 277 3.18 -12.02 4.12
C VAL A 277 2.79 -11.37 5.45
N GLU A 278 2.93 -10.04 5.54
CA GLU A 278 2.47 -9.28 6.70
C GLU A 278 0.93 -9.25 6.76
N PRO A 279 0.32 -9.01 7.95
CA PRO A 279 -1.14 -9.05 8.08
C PRO A 279 -1.88 -8.18 7.08
N GLY A 280 -1.52 -6.90 6.95
CA GLY A 280 -2.15 -5.99 5.99
C GLY A 280 -1.96 -6.42 4.54
N GLY A 281 -0.82 -7.04 4.21
CA GLY A 281 -0.52 -7.59 2.89
C GLY A 281 -1.33 -8.84 2.54
N ALA A 282 -1.84 -9.56 3.55
CA ALA A 282 -2.62 -10.79 3.40
C ALA A 282 -4.14 -10.55 3.35
N ALA A 283 -4.63 -9.34 3.63
CA ALA A 283 -6.06 -9.04 3.74
C ALA A 283 -6.85 -9.41 2.47
N ALA A 284 -6.29 -9.15 1.27
CA ALA A 284 -6.93 -9.52 0.02
C ALA A 284 -7.09 -11.04 -0.13
N LEU A 285 -6.07 -11.81 0.26
CA LEU A 285 -6.13 -13.27 0.27
C LEU A 285 -7.12 -13.78 1.31
N ALA A 286 -7.22 -13.11 2.47
CA ALA A 286 -8.20 -13.44 3.50
C ALA A 286 -9.64 -13.34 2.97
N ALA A 287 -9.98 -12.26 2.26
CA ALA A 287 -11.30 -12.09 1.67
C ALA A 287 -11.62 -13.17 0.63
N ALA A 288 -10.65 -13.56 -0.18
CA ALA A 288 -10.80 -14.62 -1.17
C ALA A 288 -11.01 -15.99 -0.53
N LEU A 289 -10.19 -16.37 0.47
CA LEU A 289 -10.30 -17.63 1.20
C LEU A 289 -11.60 -17.74 1.99
N ALA A 290 -12.08 -16.63 2.53
CA ALA A 290 -13.36 -16.55 3.26
C ALA A 290 -14.61 -16.54 2.33
N GLY A 291 -14.42 -16.58 1.00
CA GLY A 291 -15.52 -16.56 0.04
C GLY A 291 -16.30 -15.24 -0.01
N LYS A 292 -15.70 -14.13 0.45
CA LYS A 292 -16.37 -12.80 0.49
C LYS A 292 -16.44 -12.12 -0.87
N VAL A 293 -15.65 -12.60 -1.84
CA VAL A 293 -15.62 -12.11 -3.21
C VAL A 293 -15.74 -13.31 -4.15
N PRO A 294 -16.60 -13.25 -5.18
CA PRO A 294 -16.69 -14.32 -6.16
C PRO A 294 -15.39 -14.46 -6.94
N LEU A 295 -15.00 -15.70 -7.26
CA LEU A 295 -13.74 -16.01 -7.96
C LEU A 295 -14.00 -16.57 -9.35
N ASP A 296 -13.11 -16.26 -10.28
CA ASP A 296 -13.02 -16.86 -11.61
C ASP A 296 -11.56 -16.99 -12.07
N PRO A 297 -11.25 -17.68 -13.19
CA PRO A 297 -9.88 -17.90 -13.62
C PRO A 297 -9.05 -16.65 -13.94
N ALA A 298 -9.69 -15.51 -14.19
CA ALA A 298 -9.01 -14.22 -14.42
C ALA A 298 -8.96 -13.33 -13.16
N THR A 299 -9.34 -13.86 -11.99
CA THR A 299 -9.24 -13.15 -10.71
C THR A 299 -7.78 -13.04 -10.26
N VAL A 300 -7.39 -11.85 -9.82
CA VAL A 300 -6.08 -11.58 -9.21
C VAL A 300 -6.23 -11.09 -7.78
N ILE A 301 -5.41 -11.66 -6.90
CA ILE A 301 -5.32 -11.32 -5.47
C ILE A 301 -3.95 -10.68 -5.23
N THR A 302 -3.90 -9.54 -4.55
CA THR A 302 -2.62 -8.87 -4.27
C THR A 302 -2.02 -9.34 -2.94
N LEU A 303 -0.72 -9.69 -2.94
CA LEU A 303 0.12 -9.93 -1.76
C LEU A 303 1.13 -8.78 -1.68
N THR A 304 0.83 -7.78 -0.87
CA THR A 304 1.40 -6.43 -1.04
C THR A 304 2.61 -6.12 -0.18
N GLY A 305 2.86 -6.89 0.89
CA GLY A 305 3.99 -6.69 1.79
C GLY A 305 4.28 -7.90 2.65
N GLY A 306 5.58 -8.10 2.97
CA GLY A 306 6.08 -9.20 3.80
C GLY A 306 6.87 -8.71 5.02
N ASN A 307 6.85 -7.41 5.33
CA ASN A 307 7.64 -6.80 6.40
C ASN A 307 6.99 -7.03 7.77
N THR A 308 7.06 -8.25 8.25
CA THR A 308 6.56 -8.67 9.56
C THR A 308 7.71 -8.93 10.53
N ASP A 309 7.44 -8.82 11.81
CA ASP A 309 8.36 -9.24 12.86
C ASP A 309 8.46 -10.77 12.91
N ALA A 310 9.68 -11.30 13.02
CA ALA A 310 9.93 -12.74 12.97
C ALA A 310 9.28 -13.51 14.13
N GLU A 311 9.27 -12.93 15.35
CA GLU A 311 8.67 -13.55 16.51
C GLU A 311 7.14 -13.55 16.41
N GLN A 312 6.56 -12.44 15.96
CA GLN A 312 5.12 -12.33 15.71
C GLN A 312 4.67 -13.30 14.62
N PHE A 313 5.45 -13.43 13.54
CA PHE A 313 5.14 -14.37 12.47
C PHE A 313 5.23 -15.83 12.94
N ALA A 314 6.28 -16.19 13.70
CA ALA A 314 6.42 -17.51 14.30
C ALA A 314 5.27 -17.83 15.26
N ALA A 315 4.87 -16.87 16.11
CA ALA A 315 3.72 -17.02 17.01
C ALA A 315 2.42 -17.26 16.23
N MET A 316 2.21 -16.56 15.11
CA MET A 316 1.05 -16.77 14.23
C MET A 316 1.06 -18.20 13.63
N LEU A 317 2.21 -18.71 13.21
CA LEU A 317 2.33 -20.06 12.65
C LEU A 317 2.09 -21.17 13.70
N THR A 318 2.40 -20.91 14.97
CA THR A 318 2.26 -21.89 16.06
C THR A 318 0.93 -21.82 16.80
N ALA A 319 0.17 -20.74 16.64
CA ALA A 319 -1.15 -20.61 17.22
C ALA A 319 -2.08 -21.71 16.64
N THR A 320 -2.67 -22.52 17.54
CA THR A 320 -3.76 -23.42 17.16
C THR A 320 -4.98 -22.60 16.78
N ALA A 321 -5.60 -22.96 15.66
CA ALA A 321 -6.80 -22.32 15.13
C ALA A 321 -7.98 -22.43 16.10
#